data_371cdc520af74c50e5ec2822eaaba591
#
_entry.id   371cdc520af74c50e5ec2822eaaba591
#
_cell.length_a   1.000
_cell.length_b   1.000
_cell.length_c   1.000
_cell.angle_alpha   90.00
_cell.angle_beta   90.00
_cell.angle_gamma   90.00
#
_symmetry.space_group_name_H-M   'P 1'
#
loop_
_entity.id
_entity.type
_entity.pdbx_description
1 polymer ?
#
loop_
_entity_poly.entity_id
_entity_poly.type
_entity_poly.pdbx_seq_one_letter_code
_entity_poly.pdbx_strand_id
1 'polypeptide(L)'
;MATPTYQANTSTEQLRQSTCPYCGVGCGVDISCNVNGRVVSLDKICGTPEHPANHGRLCVKGTNLLETNSLGGRLLHPTIAGEKVEWDTATRLIADKITQTVAQYGADAVAFYVSGQLLTEDYYIANKLMKGFIGSANIDTNSRLCMSSAVAAYKRAFGEDVVPCQYTDLESTELLVLTGSNTAWAHPVLFQRIQRAKLRNPNMKVVVLDPRKTETCTLADLHLPLKPGTDVA
;
A
#
# COMPACT_ATOMS: atom_id res chain seq x y z
N MET A 1 -39.72 -6.18 -44.64
CA MET A 1 -39.21 -6.92 -43.51
C MET A 1 -37.71 -6.64 -43.42
N ALA A 2 -37.29 -5.80 -42.49
CA ALA A 2 -35.88 -5.47 -42.32
C ALA A 2 -35.28 -6.52 -41.38
N THR A 3 -34.24 -7.24 -41.82
CA THR A 3 -33.45 -8.19 -41.04
C THR A 3 -32.70 -7.41 -39.94
N PRO A 4 -32.79 -7.81 -38.66
CA PRO A 4 -32.01 -7.17 -37.64
C PRO A 4 -30.52 -7.53 -37.84
N THR A 5 -29.70 -6.53 -38.11
CA THR A 5 -28.23 -6.67 -38.08
C THR A 5 -27.79 -6.87 -36.63
N TYR A 6 -27.43 -8.08 -36.32
CA TYR A 6 -26.76 -8.44 -35.05
C TYR A 6 -25.36 -7.81 -35.08
N GLN A 7 -25.18 -6.70 -34.40
CA GLN A 7 -23.83 -6.19 -34.12
C GLN A 7 -23.21 -7.12 -33.07
N ALA A 8 -22.24 -7.90 -33.49
CA ALA A 8 -21.42 -8.68 -32.58
C ALA A 8 -20.68 -7.70 -31.63
N ASN A 9 -21.06 -7.70 -30.37
CA ASN A 9 -20.31 -7.05 -29.30
C ASN A 9 -18.96 -7.75 -29.17
N THR A 10 -17.93 -7.23 -29.81
CA THR A 10 -16.55 -7.71 -29.63
C THR A 10 -16.01 -7.17 -28.32
N SER A 11 -16.27 -7.91 -27.23
CA SER A 11 -15.53 -7.72 -25.99
C SER A 11 -14.08 -8.18 -26.24
N THR A 12 -13.11 -7.29 -26.04
CA THR A 12 -11.68 -7.65 -26.10
C THR A 12 -11.18 -7.90 -24.69
N GLU A 13 -10.76 -9.13 -24.43
CA GLU A 13 -10.00 -9.46 -23.22
C GLU A 13 -8.65 -8.75 -23.28
N GLN A 14 -8.30 -8.01 -22.24
CA GLN A 14 -7.04 -7.30 -22.11
C GLN A 14 -6.39 -7.67 -20.79
N LEU A 15 -5.09 -7.93 -20.82
CA LEU A 15 -4.29 -8.09 -19.63
C LEU A 15 -3.71 -6.72 -19.23
N ARG A 16 -3.89 -6.35 -17.98
CA ARG A 16 -3.34 -5.12 -17.39
C ARG A 16 -2.49 -5.46 -16.19
N GLN A 17 -1.34 -4.81 -16.08
CA GLN A 17 -0.46 -4.93 -14.93
C GLN A 17 -0.69 -3.79 -13.96
N SER A 18 -0.63 -4.09 -12.66
CA SER A 18 -0.77 -3.12 -11.59
C SER A 18 0.01 -3.59 -10.36
N THR A 19 -0.05 -2.81 -9.31
CA THR A 19 0.56 -3.13 -8.02
C THR A 19 -0.53 -3.33 -6.97
N CYS A 20 -0.38 -4.35 -6.15
CA CYS A 20 -1.27 -4.60 -5.02
C CYS A 20 -1.15 -3.47 -3.98
N PRO A 21 -2.25 -2.82 -3.56
CA PRO A 21 -2.20 -1.64 -2.71
C PRO A 21 -2.12 -1.93 -1.21
N TYR A 22 -2.06 -3.21 -0.77
CA TYR A 22 -2.26 -3.53 0.64
C TYR A 22 -1.05 -3.33 1.53
N CYS A 23 0.12 -3.81 1.15
CA CYS A 23 1.28 -3.71 2.02
C CYS A 23 2.55 -3.34 1.25
N GLY A 24 3.60 -2.97 2.00
CA GLY A 24 4.87 -2.51 1.44
C GLY A 24 5.67 -3.53 0.64
N VAL A 25 5.21 -4.80 0.53
CA VAL A 25 5.84 -5.77 -0.39
C VAL A 25 5.74 -5.28 -1.84
N GLY A 26 4.63 -4.60 -2.20
CA GLY A 26 4.45 -4.06 -3.55
C GLY A 26 4.33 -5.14 -4.62
N CYS A 27 3.54 -6.19 -4.33
CA CYS A 27 3.36 -7.31 -5.27
C CYS A 27 2.79 -6.83 -6.62
N GLY A 28 3.42 -7.24 -7.72
CA GLY A 28 2.85 -7.07 -9.06
C GLY A 28 1.67 -8.00 -9.27
N VAL A 29 0.62 -7.47 -9.89
CA VAL A 29 -0.60 -8.19 -10.22
C VAL A 29 -0.93 -8.03 -11.69
N ASP A 30 -1.34 -9.12 -12.32
CA ASP A 30 -1.90 -9.17 -13.67
C ASP A 30 -3.41 -9.30 -13.55
N ILE A 31 -4.13 -8.41 -14.19
CA ILE A 31 -5.58 -8.30 -14.14
C ILE A 31 -6.13 -8.53 -15.54
N SER A 32 -6.92 -9.59 -15.72
CA SER A 32 -7.69 -9.79 -16.93
C SER A 32 -8.95 -8.94 -16.88
N CYS A 33 -9.17 -8.12 -17.89
CA CYS A 33 -10.35 -7.28 -18.00
C CYS A 33 -10.99 -7.41 -19.38
N ASN A 34 -12.31 -7.38 -19.42
CA ASN A 34 -13.09 -7.26 -20.63
C ASN A 34 -13.52 -5.81 -20.84
N VAL A 35 -13.21 -5.28 -22.01
CA VAL A 35 -13.58 -3.93 -22.40
C VAL A 35 -14.70 -3.99 -23.44
N ASN A 36 -15.86 -3.47 -23.06
CA ASN A 36 -17.00 -3.32 -23.95
C ASN A 36 -17.41 -1.84 -24.01
N GLY A 37 -16.88 -1.15 -25.00
CA GLY A 37 -17.05 0.30 -25.09
C GLY A 37 -16.43 1.03 -23.89
N ARG A 38 -17.29 1.64 -23.04
CA ARG A 38 -16.86 2.34 -21.81
C ARG A 38 -16.94 1.47 -20.55
N VAL A 39 -17.47 0.26 -20.68
CA VAL A 39 -17.61 -0.64 -19.54
C VAL A 39 -16.40 -1.55 -19.48
N VAL A 40 -15.78 -1.60 -18.31
CA VAL A 40 -14.65 -2.50 -18.02
C VAL A 40 -15.09 -3.43 -16.89
N SER A 41 -15.14 -4.73 -17.17
CA SER A 41 -15.26 -5.76 -16.13
C SER A 41 -13.89 -6.34 -15.81
N LEU A 42 -13.64 -6.59 -14.54
CA LEU A 42 -12.43 -7.24 -14.05
C LEU A 42 -12.77 -8.69 -13.75
N ASP A 43 -12.15 -9.64 -14.46
CA ASP A 43 -12.57 -11.04 -14.41
C ASP A 43 -11.65 -11.92 -13.57
N LYS A 44 -10.34 -11.67 -13.63
CA LYS A 44 -9.35 -12.50 -12.95
C LYS A 44 -8.16 -11.66 -12.50
N ILE A 45 -7.57 -12.07 -11.37
CA ILE A 45 -6.31 -11.52 -10.88
C ILE A 45 -5.34 -12.66 -10.57
N CYS A 46 -4.07 -12.46 -10.91
CA CYS A 46 -2.97 -13.34 -10.51
C CYS A 46 -1.72 -12.49 -10.23
N GLY A 47 -0.73 -13.08 -9.58
CA GLY A 47 0.56 -12.42 -9.38
C GLY A 47 1.34 -12.40 -10.68
N THR A 48 1.99 -11.28 -10.98
CA THR A 48 2.88 -11.14 -12.14
C THR A 48 4.14 -11.98 -11.95
N PRO A 49 4.40 -13.01 -12.78
CA PRO A 49 5.53 -13.93 -12.57
C PRO A 49 6.89 -13.25 -12.57
N GLU A 50 7.06 -12.27 -13.47
CA GLU A 50 8.33 -11.55 -13.67
C GLU A 50 8.56 -10.43 -12.65
N HIS A 51 7.57 -10.12 -11.82
CA HIS A 51 7.68 -9.01 -10.88
C HIS A 51 8.66 -9.33 -9.75
N PRO A 52 9.70 -8.49 -9.51
CA PRO A 52 10.80 -8.80 -8.60
C PRO A 52 10.40 -8.91 -7.12
N ALA A 53 9.28 -8.30 -6.71
CA ALA A 53 8.83 -8.38 -5.32
C ALA A 53 8.21 -9.74 -4.99
N ASN A 54 7.36 -10.28 -5.86
CA ASN A 54 6.52 -11.45 -5.54
C ASN A 54 6.71 -12.68 -6.42
N HIS A 55 7.33 -12.58 -7.60
CA HIS A 55 7.54 -13.69 -8.53
C HIS A 55 6.28 -14.54 -8.70
N GLY A 56 5.18 -13.91 -9.04
CA GLY A 56 3.88 -14.55 -9.28
C GLY A 56 3.09 -14.94 -8.03
N ARG A 57 3.60 -14.72 -6.82
CA ARG A 57 2.90 -15.08 -5.59
C ARG A 57 2.00 -13.97 -5.11
N LEU A 58 0.89 -14.37 -4.50
CA LEU A 58 0.02 -13.47 -3.78
C LEU A 58 -0.31 -14.06 -2.40
N CYS A 59 -0.71 -13.22 -1.49
CA CYS A 59 -1.36 -13.62 -0.24
C CYS A 59 -2.89 -13.55 -0.40
N VAL A 60 -3.62 -13.97 0.63
CA VAL A 60 -5.08 -13.94 0.62
C VAL A 60 -5.68 -12.58 0.24
N LYS A 61 -5.05 -11.46 0.65
CA LYS A 61 -5.51 -10.13 0.29
C LYS A 61 -5.33 -9.83 -1.20
N GLY A 62 -4.18 -10.21 -1.76
CA GLY A 62 -3.89 -10.01 -3.18
C GLY A 62 -4.75 -10.89 -4.09
N THR A 63 -5.02 -12.13 -3.70
CA THR A 63 -5.88 -13.04 -4.47
C THR A 63 -7.35 -12.59 -4.52
N ASN A 64 -7.82 -11.93 -3.45
CA ASN A 64 -9.20 -11.43 -3.35
C ASN A 64 -9.32 -9.92 -3.67
N LEU A 65 -8.31 -9.34 -4.30
CA LEU A 65 -8.29 -7.90 -4.58
C LEU A 65 -9.48 -7.45 -5.44
N LEU A 66 -9.96 -8.28 -6.37
CA LEU A 66 -11.10 -7.94 -7.22
C LEU A 66 -12.40 -7.75 -6.44
N GLU A 67 -12.58 -8.47 -5.33
CA GLU A 67 -13.76 -8.33 -4.48
C GLU A 67 -13.90 -6.91 -3.90
N THR A 68 -12.77 -6.22 -3.74
CA THR A 68 -12.75 -4.84 -3.23
C THR A 68 -13.17 -3.81 -4.26
N ASN A 69 -13.31 -4.20 -5.53
CA ASN A 69 -13.65 -3.30 -6.64
C ASN A 69 -15.16 -3.17 -6.85
N SER A 70 -15.99 -3.87 -6.08
CA SER A 70 -17.44 -3.74 -6.16
C SER A 70 -17.90 -2.34 -5.71
N LEU A 71 -18.96 -1.84 -6.32
CA LEU A 71 -19.54 -0.53 -6.00
C LEU A 71 -20.56 -0.60 -4.85
N GLY A 72 -20.96 -1.80 -4.42
CA GLY A 72 -21.91 -2.00 -3.34
C GLY A 72 -21.40 -1.46 -2.01
N GLY A 73 -22.19 -0.61 -1.36
CA GLY A 73 -21.84 -0.01 -0.08
C GLY A 73 -20.78 1.11 -0.14
N ARG A 74 -20.33 1.51 -1.32
CA ARG A 74 -19.36 2.61 -1.48
C ARG A 74 -20.05 3.95 -1.63
N LEU A 75 -19.40 5.00 -1.10
CA LEU A 75 -19.79 6.38 -1.34
C LEU A 75 -19.31 6.80 -2.74
N LEU A 76 -20.23 6.91 -3.68
CA LEU A 76 -19.91 7.15 -5.11
C LEU A 76 -20.03 8.61 -5.52
N HIS A 77 -20.54 9.46 -4.65
CA HIS A 77 -20.76 10.87 -4.91
C HIS A 77 -20.40 11.69 -3.68
N PRO A 78 -19.92 12.93 -3.84
CA PRO A 78 -19.75 13.83 -2.71
C PRO A 78 -21.10 14.16 -2.06
N THR A 79 -21.08 14.43 -0.76
CA THR A 79 -22.25 14.85 0.00
C THR A 79 -21.95 16.15 0.76
N ILE A 80 -22.93 17.05 0.82
CA ILE A 80 -22.89 18.26 1.66
C ILE A 80 -24.10 18.22 2.58
N ALA A 81 -23.87 18.28 3.88
CA ALA A 81 -24.92 18.17 4.92
C ALA A 81 -25.83 16.92 4.76
N GLY A 82 -25.27 15.82 4.28
CA GLY A 82 -25.99 14.56 4.04
C GLY A 82 -26.64 14.45 2.65
N GLU A 83 -26.73 15.53 1.91
CA GLU A 83 -27.33 15.56 0.57
C GLU A 83 -26.27 15.31 -0.52
N LYS A 84 -26.62 14.47 -1.51
CA LYS A 84 -25.77 14.21 -2.67
C LYS A 84 -25.63 15.46 -3.52
N VAL A 85 -24.39 15.77 -3.92
CA VAL A 85 -24.08 16.91 -4.80
C VAL A 85 -23.16 16.50 -5.95
N GLU A 86 -23.06 17.32 -6.97
CA GLU A 86 -22.09 17.15 -8.05
C GLU A 86 -20.68 17.59 -7.61
N TRP A 87 -19.65 17.02 -8.25
CA TRP A 87 -18.25 17.28 -7.92
C TRP A 87 -17.88 18.76 -7.99
N ASP A 88 -18.37 19.48 -9.00
CA ASP A 88 -18.09 20.91 -9.16
C ASP A 88 -18.63 21.75 -7.98
N THR A 89 -19.77 21.35 -7.45
CA THR A 89 -20.35 22.02 -6.27
C THR A 89 -19.52 21.74 -5.03
N ALA A 90 -19.10 20.49 -4.82
CA ALA A 90 -18.29 20.12 -3.66
C ALA A 90 -16.91 20.76 -3.69
N THR A 91 -16.22 20.72 -4.83
CA THR A 91 -14.87 21.29 -4.97
C THR A 91 -14.88 22.81 -4.87
N ARG A 92 -15.92 23.48 -5.40
CA ARG A 92 -16.09 24.92 -5.25
C ARG A 92 -16.28 25.32 -3.80
N LEU A 93 -17.15 24.61 -3.07
CA LEU A 93 -17.34 24.86 -1.64
C LEU A 93 -16.03 24.72 -0.85
N ILE A 94 -15.23 23.69 -1.14
CA ILE A 94 -13.93 23.47 -0.50
C ILE A 94 -12.97 24.64 -0.83
N ALA A 95 -12.88 25.03 -2.10
CA ALA A 95 -12.01 26.12 -2.53
C ALA A 95 -12.39 27.45 -1.86
N ASP A 96 -13.70 27.76 -1.82
CA ASP A 96 -14.21 28.97 -1.16
C ASP A 96 -13.88 28.98 0.34
N LYS A 97 -14.05 27.84 1.02
CA LYS A 97 -13.71 27.71 2.44
C LYS A 97 -12.22 27.86 2.72
N ILE A 98 -11.37 27.26 1.91
CA ILE A 98 -9.91 27.43 2.03
C ILE A 98 -9.55 28.91 1.81
N THR A 99 -10.05 29.52 0.74
CA THR A 99 -9.77 30.93 0.41
C THR A 99 -10.20 31.86 1.52
N GLN A 100 -11.42 31.68 2.07
CA GLN A 100 -11.93 32.47 3.20
C GLN A 100 -11.07 32.30 4.45
N THR A 101 -10.69 31.06 4.76
CA THR A 101 -9.86 30.74 5.93
C THR A 101 -8.49 31.40 5.82
N VAL A 102 -7.85 31.29 4.65
CA VAL A 102 -6.55 31.92 4.38
C VAL A 102 -6.65 33.46 4.47
N ALA A 103 -7.71 34.05 3.90
CA ALA A 103 -7.92 35.51 3.95
C ALA A 103 -8.14 36.03 5.39
N GLN A 104 -8.80 35.26 6.23
CA GLN A 104 -9.13 35.64 7.60
C GLN A 104 -8.03 35.35 8.61
N TYR A 105 -7.34 34.21 8.49
CA TYR A 105 -6.46 33.70 9.53
C TYR A 105 -5.03 33.40 9.03
N GLY A 106 -4.75 33.60 7.75
CA GLY A 106 -3.47 33.26 7.12
C GLY A 106 -3.36 31.82 6.64
N ALA A 107 -2.33 31.55 5.85
CA ALA A 107 -2.11 30.24 5.20
C ALA A 107 -1.92 29.10 6.22
N ASP A 108 -1.29 29.37 7.34
CA ASP A 108 -0.99 28.36 8.38
C ASP A 108 -2.23 27.91 9.17
N ALA A 109 -3.39 28.54 8.96
CA ALA A 109 -4.66 28.07 9.48
C ALA A 109 -5.23 26.87 8.71
N VAL A 110 -4.61 26.49 7.57
CA VAL A 110 -4.97 25.33 6.77
C VAL A 110 -3.91 24.24 6.93
N ALA A 111 -4.34 23.01 7.15
CA ALA A 111 -3.47 21.86 7.23
C ALA A 111 -4.03 20.68 6.43
N PHE A 112 -3.13 19.89 5.83
CA PHE A 112 -3.48 18.63 5.17
C PHE A 112 -2.91 17.47 5.97
N TYR A 113 -3.78 16.54 6.36
CA TYR A 113 -3.40 15.25 6.91
C TYR A 113 -3.75 14.17 5.90
N VAL A 114 -2.74 13.69 5.16
CA VAL A 114 -2.95 12.76 4.05
C VAL A 114 -2.73 11.31 4.48
N SER A 115 -3.26 10.38 3.69
CA SER A 115 -3.04 8.95 3.93
C SER A 115 -1.61 8.54 3.56
N GLY A 116 -1.08 7.50 4.24
CA GLY A 116 0.17 6.84 3.85
C GLY A 116 0.03 5.89 2.65
N GLN A 117 -1.17 5.77 2.06
CA GLN A 117 -1.49 4.85 0.97
C GLN A 117 -2.11 5.57 -0.23
N LEU A 118 -1.57 6.72 -0.58
CA LEU A 118 -1.93 7.46 -1.78
C LEU A 118 -1.03 7.07 -2.96
N LEU A 119 -1.48 7.37 -4.17
CA LEU A 119 -0.63 7.32 -5.34
C LEU A 119 0.45 8.42 -5.26
N THR A 120 1.58 8.23 -5.94
CA THR A 120 2.65 9.22 -6.00
C THR A 120 2.15 10.56 -6.52
N GLU A 121 1.27 10.53 -7.51
CA GLU A 121 0.63 11.70 -8.11
C GLU A 121 -0.23 12.46 -7.10
N ASP A 122 -0.94 11.77 -6.21
CA ASP A 122 -1.77 12.39 -5.16
C ASP A 122 -0.89 13.15 -4.16
N TYR A 123 0.23 12.56 -3.73
CA TYR A 123 1.20 13.25 -2.86
C TYR A 123 1.79 14.47 -3.54
N TYR A 124 2.14 14.37 -4.81
CA TYR A 124 2.68 15.48 -5.57
C TYR A 124 1.69 16.65 -5.65
N ILE A 125 0.43 16.36 -6.02
CA ILE A 125 -0.63 17.37 -6.16
C ILE A 125 -0.95 18.00 -4.80
N ALA A 126 -1.08 17.20 -3.73
CA ALA A 126 -1.34 17.69 -2.38
C ALA A 126 -0.24 18.61 -1.89
N ASN A 127 1.04 18.25 -2.08
CA ASN A 127 2.17 19.09 -1.74
C ASN A 127 2.21 20.39 -2.56
N LYS A 128 1.96 20.29 -3.87
CA LYS A 128 1.94 21.45 -4.76
C LYS A 128 0.81 22.42 -4.37
N LEU A 129 -0.39 21.90 -4.09
CA LEU A 129 -1.52 22.72 -3.63
C LEU A 129 -1.17 23.41 -2.32
N MET A 130 -0.69 22.66 -1.33
CA MET A 130 -0.44 23.18 0.00
C MET A 130 0.71 24.20 0.03
N LYS A 131 1.86 23.84 -0.53
CA LYS A 131 3.07 24.68 -0.49
C LYS A 131 3.09 25.76 -1.56
N GLY A 132 2.59 25.44 -2.77
CA GLY A 132 2.68 26.34 -3.92
C GLY A 132 1.52 27.32 -4.04
N PHE A 133 0.31 26.94 -3.63
CA PHE A 133 -0.89 27.76 -3.82
C PHE A 133 -1.48 28.27 -2.51
N ILE A 134 -1.60 27.44 -1.48
CA ILE A 134 -2.07 27.88 -0.15
C ILE A 134 -0.95 28.65 0.58
N GLY A 135 0.31 28.25 0.38
CA GLY A 135 1.47 28.92 0.96
C GLY A 135 1.80 28.46 2.38
N SER A 136 1.43 27.25 2.75
CA SER A 136 1.76 26.65 4.06
C SER A 136 2.52 25.33 3.91
N ALA A 137 3.36 25.03 4.90
CA ALA A 137 4.06 23.74 5.01
C ALA A 137 3.30 22.71 5.88
N ASN A 138 2.10 23.02 6.34
CA ASN A 138 1.30 22.19 7.24
C ASN A 138 0.68 21.00 6.52
N ILE A 139 1.52 20.11 6.00
CA ILE A 139 1.11 18.85 5.37
C ILE A 139 1.92 17.71 5.96
N ASP A 140 1.24 16.69 6.44
CA ASP A 140 1.85 15.48 6.99
C ASP A 140 0.94 14.26 6.77
N THR A 141 1.41 13.10 7.15
CA THR A 141 0.75 11.81 6.94
C THR A 141 0.78 10.95 8.21
N ASN A 142 -0.09 9.96 8.30
CA ASN A 142 -0.09 8.97 9.37
C ASN A 142 1.25 8.22 9.49
N SER A 143 2.02 8.11 8.42
CA SER A 143 3.36 7.50 8.42
C SER A 143 4.32 8.20 9.40
N ARG A 144 4.12 9.49 9.67
CA ARG A 144 4.87 10.23 10.68
C ARG A 144 4.79 9.54 12.05
N LEU A 145 3.60 9.16 12.48
CA LEU A 145 3.37 8.51 13.77
C LEU A 145 3.67 7.01 13.73
N CYS A 146 3.42 6.36 12.59
CA CYS A 146 3.58 4.93 12.41
C CYS A 146 5.04 4.48 12.43
N MET A 147 5.96 5.23 11.79
CA MET A 147 7.35 4.81 11.62
C MET A 147 8.40 5.85 12.04
N SER A 148 8.05 6.86 12.83
CA SER A 148 9.02 7.87 13.26
C SER A 148 10.19 7.26 14.05
N SER A 149 9.95 6.25 14.86
CA SER A 149 11.00 5.52 15.58
C SER A 149 11.95 4.79 14.62
N ALA A 150 11.42 4.18 13.56
CA ALA A 150 12.24 3.52 12.53
C ALA A 150 13.09 4.55 11.76
N VAL A 151 12.52 5.68 11.37
CA VAL A 151 13.24 6.78 10.71
C VAL A 151 14.37 7.31 11.61
N ALA A 152 14.08 7.52 12.91
CA ALA A 152 15.10 7.95 13.87
C ALA A 152 16.23 6.91 14.00
N ALA A 153 15.89 5.62 14.03
CA ALA A 153 16.86 4.54 14.08
C ALA A 153 17.73 4.47 12.80
N TYR A 154 17.11 4.57 11.60
CA TYR A 154 17.85 4.60 10.34
C TYR A 154 18.81 5.77 10.25
N LYS A 155 18.34 6.98 10.59
CA LYS A 155 19.22 8.16 10.64
C LYS A 155 20.37 8.02 11.62
N ARG A 156 20.13 7.40 12.76
CA ARG A 156 21.19 7.16 13.76
C ARG A 156 22.19 6.10 13.30
N ALA A 157 21.72 5.03 12.64
CA ALA A 157 22.56 3.93 12.20
C ALA A 157 23.30 4.20 10.89
N PHE A 158 22.63 4.84 9.92
CA PHE A 158 23.08 4.98 8.55
C PHE A 158 23.33 6.45 8.12
N GLY A 159 22.96 7.41 8.94
CA GLY A 159 23.05 8.84 8.60
C GLY A 159 21.85 9.40 7.85
N GLU A 160 21.01 8.56 7.28
CA GLU A 160 19.84 8.94 6.50
C GLU A 160 18.67 7.95 6.65
N ASP A 161 17.50 8.33 6.16
CA ASP A 161 16.31 7.47 6.14
C ASP A 161 16.32 6.59 4.89
N VAL A 162 16.97 5.44 4.98
CA VAL A 162 17.13 4.49 3.87
C VAL A 162 16.87 3.05 4.31
N VAL A 163 16.46 2.22 3.35
CA VAL A 163 16.45 0.76 3.46
C VAL A 163 17.61 0.24 2.61
N PRO A 164 18.76 -0.13 3.21
CA PRO A 164 20.00 -0.39 2.47
C PRO A 164 20.05 -1.77 1.82
N CYS A 165 19.05 -2.61 1.99
CA CYS A 165 19.01 -3.99 1.49
C CYS A 165 17.90 -4.20 0.45
N GLN A 166 18.01 -5.29 -0.30
CA GLN A 166 17.04 -5.75 -1.28
C GLN A 166 16.32 -7.00 -0.80
N TYR A 167 15.19 -7.33 -1.41
CA TYR A 167 14.46 -8.57 -1.09
C TYR A 167 15.28 -9.84 -1.36
N THR A 168 16.19 -9.80 -2.34
CA THR A 168 17.09 -10.90 -2.66
C THR A 168 18.09 -11.20 -1.54
N ASP A 169 18.44 -10.21 -0.72
CA ASP A 169 19.35 -10.40 0.41
C ASP A 169 18.74 -11.32 1.46
N LEU A 170 17.41 -11.31 1.62
CA LEU A 170 16.67 -12.23 2.47
C LEU A 170 16.81 -13.71 2.01
N GLU A 171 17.13 -13.91 0.73
CA GLU A 171 17.24 -15.25 0.13
C GLU A 171 18.67 -15.78 0.14
N SER A 172 19.66 -14.91 0.30
CA SER A 172 21.10 -15.23 0.26
C SER A 172 21.79 -15.17 1.63
N THR A 173 21.12 -14.63 2.67
CA THR A 173 21.71 -14.52 4.00
C THR A 173 21.90 -15.88 4.68
N GLU A 174 22.95 -16.00 5.49
CA GLU A 174 23.17 -17.17 6.34
C GLU A 174 22.53 -17.04 7.72
N LEU A 175 22.34 -15.77 8.17
CA LEU A 175 21.67 -15.43 9.42
C LEU A 175 20.65 -14.34 9.21
N LEU A 176 19.38 -14.64 9.53
CA LEU A 176 18.29 -13.68 9.53
C LEU A 176 17.80 -13.44 10.96
N VAL A 177 17.79 -12.18 11.39
CA VAL A 177 17.25 -11.77 12.68
C VAL A 177 15.98 -10.95 12.46
N LEU A 178 14.86 -11.44 12.97
CA LEU A 178 13.55 -10.79 12.90
C LEU A 178 13.22 -10.21 14.27
N THR A 179 13.22 -8.90 14.39
CA THR A 179 13.01 -8.20 15.68
C THR A 179 11.69 -7.45 15.64
N GLY A 180 10.76 -7.80 16.54
CA GLY A 180 9.45 -7.16 16.64
C GLY A 180 8.61 -7.24 15.35
N SER A 181 8.87 -8.26 14.54
CA SER A 181 8.27 -8.40 13.20
C SER A 181 7.44 -9.67 13.09
N ASN A 182 6.12 -9.53 13.03
CA ASN A 182 5.24 -10.62 12.66
C ASN A 182 5.15 -10.75 11.13
N THR A 183 6.26 -11.08 10.50
CA THR A 183 6.45 -11.10 9.05
C THR A 183 5.47 -12.05 8.34
N ALA A 184 5.12 -13.17 8.96
CA ALA A 184 4.15 -14.12 8.41
C ALA A 184 2.78 -13.46 8.14
N TRP A 185 2.37 -12.53 9.00
CA TRP A 185 1.07 -11.85 8.87
C TRP A 185 1.18 -10.49 8.20
N ALA A 186 2.21 -9.71 8.54
CA ALA A 186 2.37 -8.35 8.04
C ALA A 186 2.89 -8.32 6.59
N HIS A 187 3.79 -9.24 6.23
CA HIS A 187 4.43 -9.31 4.90
C HIS A 187 4.46 -10.75 4.38
N PRO A 188 3.31 -11.40 4.15
CA PRO A 188 3.24 -12.85 3.91
C PRO A 188 4.02 -13.30 2.68
N VAL A 189 4.12 -12.50 1.63
CA VAL A 189 4.91 -12.86 0.45
C VAL A 189 6.42 -12.85 0.74
N LEU A 190 6.92 -11.91 1.55
CA LEU A 190 8.31 -11.94 2.02
C LEU A 190 8.57 -13.14 2.93
N PHE A 191 7.63 -13.48 3.80
CA PHE A 191 7.71 -14.68 4.63
C PHE A 191 7.82 -15.94 3.79
N GLN A 192 7.03 -16.07 2.71
CA GLN A 192 7.15 -17.19 1.75
C GLN A 192 8.53 -17.22 1.05
N ARG A 193 9.13 -16.08 0.78
CA ARG A 193 10.49 -16.00 0.21
C ARG A 193 11.52 -16.52 1.21
N ILE A 194 11.45 -16.11 2.47
CA ILE A 194 12.31 -16.59 3.55
C ILE A 194 12.13 -18.11 3.74
N GLN A 195 10.90 -18.63 3.77
CA GLN A 195 10.63 -20.07 3.84
C GLN A 195 11.35 -20.84 2.75
N ARG A 196 11.24 -20.37 1.50
CA ARG A 196 11.91 -21.02 0.37
C ARG A 196 13.43 -20.92 0.44
N ALA A 197 13.97 -19.78 0.90
CA ALA A 197 15.40 -19.61 1.09
C ALA A 197 15.93 -20.64 2.09
N LYS A 198 15.25 -20.78 3.23
CA LYS A 198 15.62 -21.76 4.26
C LYS A 198 15.49 -23.20 3.78
N LEU A 199 14.48 -23.53 2.96
CA LEU A 199 14.37 -24.86 2.34
C LEU A 199 15.51 -25.16 1.36
N ARG A 200 15.97 -24.15 0.60
CA ARG A 200 17.11 -24.30 -0.33
C ARG A 200 18.47 -24.34 0.39
N ASN A 201 18.57 -23.61 1.50
CA ASN A 201 19.76 -23.56 2.34
C ASN A 201 19.40 -23.92 3.79
N PRO A 202 19.43 -25.21 4.16
CA PRO A 202 19.14 -25.66 5.53
C PRO A 202 20.08 -25.10 6.60
N ASN A 203 21.26 -24.62 6.21
CA ASN A 203 22.22 -23.99 7.13
C ASN A 203 21.83 -22.55 7.50
N MET A 204 20.94 -21.92 6.77
CA MET A 204 20.39 -20.59 7.10
C MET A 204 19.77 -20.63 8.49
N LYS A 205 20.21 -19.72 9.35
CA LYS A 205 19.68 -19.56 10.70
C LYS A 205 18.68 -18.40 10.77
N VAL A 206 17.59 -18.63 11.46
CA VAL A 206 16.56 -17.61 11.70
C VAL A 206 16.37 -17.43 13.19
N VAL A 207 16.59 -16.22 13.67
CA VAL A 207 16.36 -15.82 15.05
C VAL A 207 15.18 -14.85 15.10
N VAL A 208 14.24 -15.10 15.99
CA VAL A 208 13.07 -14.21 16.20
C VAL A 208 13.13 -13.64 17.61
N LEU A 209 13.16 -12.32 17.69
CA LEU A 209 13.04 -11.56 18.95
C LEU A 209 11.65 -10.94 18.99
N ASP A 210 10.76 -11.52 19.78
CA ASP A 210 9.37 -11.07 19.90
C ASP A 210 8.81 -11.52 21.25
N PRO A 211 8.11 -10.65 22.01
CA PRO A 211 7.46 -11.06 23.26
C PRO A 211 6.51 -12.24 23.09
N ARG A 212 5.94 -12.37 21.91
CA ARG A 212 4.94 -13.38 21.56
C ARG A 212 5.48 -14.40 20.55
N LYS A 213 5.20 -15.66 20.78
CA LYS A 213 5.47 -16.71 19.81
C LYS A 213 4.42 -16.65 18.68
N THR A 214 4.71 -15.85 17.66
CA THR A 214 3.83 -15.66 16.48
C THR A 214 4.05 -16.76 15.44
N GLU A 215 3.24 -16.77 14.38
CA GLU A 215 3.40 -17.67 13.22
C GLU A 215 4.79 -17.53 12.56
N THR A 216 5.41 -16.35 12.64
CA THR A 216 6.78 -16.12 12.17
C THR A 216 7.80 -17.05 12.84
N CYS A 217 7.55 -17.46 14.08
CA CYS A 217 8.42 -18.37 14.82
C CYS A 217 8.44 -19.81 14.27
N THR A 218 7.55 -20.16 13.36
CA THR A 218 7.57 -21.50 12.70
C THR A 218 8.84 -21.73 11.89
N LEU A 219 9.53 -20.66 11.48
CA LEU A 219 10.83 -20.72 10.78
C LEU A 219 12.03 -20.59 11.72
N ALA A 220 11.81 -20.18 12.96
CA ALA A 220 12.91 -19.80 13.87
C ALA A 220 13.70 -21.04 14.32
N ASP A 221 15.03 -20.96 14.23
CA ASP A 221 15.95 -21.84 14.95
C ASP A 221 16.05 -21.45 16.42
N LEU A 222 15.86 -20.14 16.70
CA LEU A 222 15.86 -19.59 18.05
C LEU A 222 14.77 -18.52 18.18
N HIS A 223 13.94 -18.62 19.21
CA HIS A 223 13.01 -17.59 19.63
C HIS A 223 13.43 -17.01 20.98
N LEU A 224 13.61 -15.71 21.05
CA LEU A 224 13.95 -14.97 22.26
C LEU A 224 12.73 -14.15 22.70
N PRO A 225 11.95 -14.63 23.69
CA PRO A 225 10.78 -13.94 24.19
C PRO A 225 11.20 -12.80 25.12
N LEU A 226 11.21 -11.58 24.61
CA LEU A 226 11.48 -10.39 25.42
C LEU A 226 10.26 -10.07 26.29
N LYS A 227 10.50 -9.44 27.45
CA LYS A 227 9.39 -8.85 28.21
C LYS A 227 8.85 -7.64 27.44
N PRO A 228 7.53 -7.46 27.34
CA PRO A 228 6.97 -6.26 26.71
C PRO A 228 7.54 -4.98 27.33
N GLY A 229 7.94 -4.02 26.48
CA GLY A 229 8.53 -2.76 26.92
C GLY A 229 10.02 -2.80 27.25
N THR A 230 10.74 -3.89 26.94
CA THR A 230 12.19 -4.03 27.18
C THR A 230 13.00 -4.12 25.88
N ASP A 231 12.42 -3.75 24.75
CA ASP A 231 13.06 -3.87 23.44
C ASP A 231 14.35 -3.03 23.29
N VAL A 232 14.54 -2.03 24.16
CA VAL A 232 15.68 -1.09 24.13
C VAL A 232 16.70 -1.40 25.23
N ALA A 233 16.44 -2.38 26.05
CA ALA A 233 17.28 -2.71 27.22
C ALA A 233 18.44 -3.66 26.88
#